data_85676a41b1e7157ea90551f78f7dc653
#
_entry.id   85676a41b1e7157ea90551f78f7dc653
#
_cell.length_a   1.000
_cell.length_b   1.000
_cell.length_c   1.000
_cell.angle_alpha   90.00
_cell.angle_beta   90.00
_cell.angle_gamma   90.00
#
_symmetry.space_group_name_H-M   'P 1'
#
loop_
_entity.id
_entity.type
_entity.pdbx_description
1 polymer ?
#
loop_
_entity_poly.entity_id
_entity_poly.type
_entity_poly.pdbx_seq_one_letter_code
_entity_poly.pdbx_strand_id
1 'polypeptide(L)'
;MYDIVFLAGGWGAAYDLGFSDTLAAGISKAYYSGSIIGAICHGPLGLINSKDKNGNILIAGRKMTGVTDKQVKELNITMTPLHPEEELKKAGALFEAKTKFLDQFAYHVVVDDEKRFVTGQNQNSGHETAQRIMKIIAESS
;
A
#
# COMPACT_ATOMS: atom_id res chain seq x y z
N MET A 1 -3.45 -3.11 -20.58
CA MET A 1 -3.18 -2.90 -19.12
C MET A 1 -4.28 -3.55 -18.31
N TYR A 2 -3.98 -4.05 -17.15
CA TYR A 2 -4.95 -4.70 -16.27
C TYR A 2 -5.83 -3.66 -15.55
N ASP A 3 -7.04 -4.07 -15.18
CA ASP A 3 -7.96 -3.20 -14.41
C ASP A 3 -7.47 -3.00 -12.98
N ILE A 4 -6.79 -4.00 -12.43
CA ILE A 4 -6.31 -4.01 -11.05
C ILE A 4 -4.85 -4.45 -11.04
N VAL A 5 -4.03 -3.72 -10.29
CA VAL A 5 -2.69 -4.15 -9.90
C VAL A 5 -2.67 -4.24 -8.39
N PHE A 6 -2.31 -5.42 -7.86
CA PHE A 6 -2.35 -5.66 -6.42
C PHE A 6 -0.98 -6.12 -5.91
N LEU A 7 -0.46 -5.41 -4.93
CA LEU A 7 0.81 -5.75 -4.28
C LEU A 7 0.53 -6.54 -3.00
N ALA A 8 0.73 -7.84 -3.06
CA ALA A 8 0.61 -8.70 -1.90
C ALA A 8 1.73 -8.40 -0.90
N GLY A 9 1.46 -8.68 0.36
CA GLY A 9 2.42 -8.43 1.41
C GLY A 9 3.42 -9.57 1.60
N GLY A 10 3.83 -9.71 2.83
CA GLY A 10 4.85 -10.64 3.27
C GLY A 10 6.14 -9.91 3.59
N TRP A 11 6.90 -10.44 4.55
CA TRP A 11 8.13 -9.79 4.99
C TRP A 11 9.15 -9.64 3.86
N GLY A 12 9.18 -10.60 2.90
CA GLY A 12 10.08 -10.51 1.74
C GLY A 12 9.93 -9.22 0.95
N ALA A 13 8.73 -8.62 0.94
CA ALA A 13 8.48 -7.36 0.25
C ALA A 13 9.36 -6.21 0.79
N ALA A 14 9.80 -6.28 2.04
CA ALA A 14 10.68 -5.28 2.63
C ALA A 14 12.10 -5.29 2.04
N TYR A 15 12.47 -6.37 1.36
CA TYR A 15 13.81 -6.56 0.79
C TYR A 15 13.90 -6.22 -0.70
N ASP A 16 12.77 -6.13 -1.39
CA ASP A 16 12.80 -5.92 -2.85
C ASP A 16 11.84 -4.84 -3.37
N LEU A 17 10.59 -4.82 -2.94
CA LEU A 17 9.58 -3.96 -3.57
C LEU A 17 9.94 -2.48 -3.54
N GLY A 18 10.44 -1.98 -2.41
CA GLY A 18 10.82 -0.57 -2.27
C GLY A 18 12.10 -0.17 -3.00
N PHE A 19 12.85 -1.14 -3.52
CA PHE A 19 14.10 -0.92 -4.23
C PHE A 19 13.98 -1.14 -5.75
N SER A 20 12.83 -1.55 -6.24
CA SER A 20 12.64 -1.89 -7.65
C SER A 20 12.19 -0.67 -8.46
N ASP A 21 13.09 -0.13 -9.27
CA ASP A 21 12.76 0.94 -10.20
C ASP A 21 11.80 0.47 -11.29
N THR A 22 11.91 -0.77 -11.70
CA THR A 22 11.01 -1.38 -12.68
C THR A 22 9.57 -1.44 -12.14
N LEU A 23 9.41 -1.85 -10.87
CA LEU A 23 8.09 -1.86 -10.24
C LEU A 23 7.54 -0.44 -10.12
N ALA A 24 8.36 0.51 -9.66
CA ALA A 24 7.94 1.89 -9.53
C ALA A 24 7.42 2.46 -10.86
N ALA A 25 8.14 2.23 -11.96
CA ALA A 25 7.72 2.65 -13.29
C ALA A 25 6.42 1.93 -13.72
N GLY A 26 6.30 0.65 -13.41
CA GLY A 26 5.09 -0.13 -13.69
C GLY A 26 3.86 0.39 -12.97
N ILE A 27 4.00 0.77 -11.70
CA ILE A 27 2.91 1.37 -10.91
C ILE A 27 2.48 2.70 -11.53
N SER A 28 3.42 3.56 -11.90
CA SER A 28 3.11 4.83 -12.55
C SER A 28 2.34 4.62 -13.86
N LYS A 29 2.80 3.67 -14.67
CA LYS A 29 2.14 3.32 -15.93
C LYS A 29 0.73 2.79 -15.68
N ALA A 30 0.54 1.91 -14.69
CA ALA A 30 -0.77 1.38 -14.33
C ALA A 30 -1.72 2.49 -13.89
N TYR A 31 -1.24 3.40 -13.06
CA TYR A 31 -2.02 4.55 -12.61
C TYR A 31 -2.53 5.37 -13.80
N TYR A 32 -1.65 5.75 -14.71
CA TYR A 32 -2.03 6.57 -15.87
C TYR A 32 -2.85 5.79 -16.92
N SER A 33 -2.86 4.48 -16.85
CA SER A 33 -3.73 3.63 -17.69
C SER A 33 -5.11 3.39 -17.11
N GLY A 34 -5.39 3.92 -15.91
CA GLY A 34 -6.70 3.80 -15.28
C GLY A 34 -6.86 2.65 -14.29
N SER A 35 -5.81 1.87 -14.03
CA SER A 35 -5.88 0.75 -13.09
C SER A 35 -6.15 1.21 -11.65
N ILE A 36 -6.89 0.41 -10.90
CA ILE A 36 -6.95 0.54 -9.44
C ILE A 36 -5.75 -0.18 -8.86
N ILE A 37 -5.08 0.45 -7.92
CA ILE A 37 -3.87 -0.08 -7.31
C ILE A 37 -4.17 -0.44 -5.87
N GLY A 38 -4.03 -1.73 -5.54
CA GLY A 38 -4.22 -2.25 -4.19
C GLY A 38 -2.92 -2.72 -3.59
N ALA A 39 -2.81 -2.66 -2.27
CA ALA A 39 -1.65 -3.18 -1.55
C ALA A 39 -2.01 -3.47 -0.10
N ILE A 40 -1.43 -4.51 0.48
CA ILE A 40 -1.64 -4.83 1.90
C ILE A 40 -0.32 -5.09 2.62
N CYS A 41 -0.33 -4.89 3.92
CA CYS A 41 0.76 -5.25 4.84
C CYS A 41 2.09 -4.58 4.45
N HIS A 42 3.07 -5.34 3.96
CA HIS A 42 4.33 -4.82 3.43
C HIS A 42 4.23 -4.39 1.95
N GLY A 43 3.13 -4.75 1.27
CA GLY A 43 2.95 -4.46 -0.16
C GLY A 43 3.06 -2.99 -0.53
N PRO A 44 2.55 -2.04 0.28
CA PRO A 44 2.66 -0.61 -0.03
C PRO A 44 4.08 -0.09 -0.23
N LEU A 45 5.10 -0.82 0.23
CA LEU A 45 6.50 -0.46 -0.08
C LEU A 45 6.78 -0.37 -1.57
N GLY A 46 6.04 -1.11 -2.40
CA GLY A 46 6.17 -1.03 -3.84
C GLY A 46 5.68 0.28 -4.46
N LEU A 47 5.03 1.13 -3.68
CA LEU A 47 4.46 2.39 -4.14
C LEU A 47 5.35 3.61 -3.87
N ILE A 48 6.35 3.47 -2.99
CA ILE A 48 7.05 4.62 -2.42
C ILE A 48 7.91 5.42 -3.41
N ASN A 49 8.33 4.81 -4.51
CA ASN A 49 9.19 5.45 -5.50
C ASN A 49 8.49 5.75 -6.83
N SER A 50 7.19 5.45 -6.94
CA SER A 50 6.43 5.75 -8.14
C SER A 50 6.29 7.27 -8.32
N LYS A 51 6.40 7.73 -9.57
CA LYS A 51 6.39 9.16 -9.90
C LYS A 51 5.16 9.52 -10.71
N ASP A 52 4.69 10.75 -10.52
CA ASP A 52 3.70 11.35 -11.40
C ASP A 52 4.37 11.94 -12.66
N LYS A 53 3.57 12.56 -13.53
CA LYS A 53 4.07 13.17 -14.79
C LYS A 53 5.05 14.30 -14.56
N ASN A 54 5.04 14.92 -13.39
CA ASN A 54 5.91 16.02 -13.04
C ASN A 54 7.16 15.58 -12.28
N GLY A 55 7.34 14.28 -12.08
CA GLY A 55 8.48 13.72 -11.36
C GLY A 55 8.32 13.73 -9.84
N ASN A 56 7.14 14.06 -9.33
CA ASN A 56 6.85 14.03 -7.90
C ASN A 56 6.43 12.63 -7.47
N ILE A 57 6.57 12.31 -6.19
CA ILE A 57 6.12 11.01 -5.65
C ILE A 57 4.61 10.89 -5.82
N LEU A 58 4.17 9.82 -6.49
CA LEU A 58 2.77 9.62 -6.86
C LEU A 58 1.84 9.53 -5.64
N ILE A 59 2.29 8.91 -4.56
CA ILE A 59 1.46 8.72 -3.36
C ILE A 59 1.50 9.89 -2.38
N ALA A 60 2.28 10.93 -2.65
CA ALA A 60 2.32 12.10 -1.78
C ALA A 60 0.93 12.73 -1.66
N GLY A 61 0.50 12.99 -0.42
CA GLY A 61 -0.82 13.57 -0.12
C GLY A 61 -1.99 12.59 -0.16
N ARG A 62 -1.76 11.32 -0.47
CA ARG A 62 -2.81 10.30 -0.51
C ARG A 62 -2.96 9.59 0.83
N LYS A 63 -4.18 9.32 1.23
CA LYS A 63 -4.49 8.54 2.42
C LYS A 63 -4.14 7.08 2.16
N MET A 64 -3.35 6.49 3.05
CA MET A 64 -2.89 5.10 2.92
C MET A 64 -2.69 4.44 4.27
N THR A 65 -2.65 3.11 4.25
CA THR A 65 -2.24 2.30 5.38
C THR A 65 -1.29 1.21 4.92
N GLY A 66 -0.69 0.54 5.84
CA GLY A 66 0.17 -0.61 5.65
C GLY A 66 0.50 -1.18 7.02
N VAL A 67 1.35 -2.20 7.09
CA VAL A 67 1.70 -2.79 8.38
C VAL A 67 2.38 -1.75 9.27
N THR A 68 1.95 -1.71 10.53
CA THR A 68 2.47 -0.75 11.50
C THR A 68 3.83 -1.18 12.05
N ASP A 69 4.63 -0.21 12.51
CA ASP A 69 5.86 -0.51 13.22
C ASP A 69 5.59 -1.34 14.48
N LYS A 70 4.45 -1.10 15.14
CA LYS A 70 4.02 -1.88 16.29
C LYS A 70 3.83 -3.36 15.92
N GLN A 71 3.13 -3.66 14.83
CA GLN A 71 2.94 -5.05 14.40
C GLN A 71 4.26 -5.71 14.02
N VAL A 72 5.16 -5.00 13.36
CA VAL A 72 6.48 -5.53 13.01
C VAL A 72 7.22 -5.97 14.27
N LYS A 73 7.18 -5.18 15.33
CA LYS A 73 7.78 -5.54 16.63
C LYS A 73 7.07 -6.73 17.27
N GLU A 74 5.74 -6.76 17.23
CA GLU A 74 4.95 -7.85 17.80
C GLU A 74 5.20 -9.19 17.11
N LEU A 75 5.59 -9.16 15.82
CA LEU A 75 5.99 -10.35 15.07
C LEU A 75 7.45 -10.76 15.31
N ASN A 76 8.15 -10.08 16.23
CA ASN A 76 9.57 -10.30 16.52
C ASN A 76 10.48 -10.15 15.29
N ILE A 77 10.08 -9.31 14.34
CA ILE A 77 10.92 -8.98 13.20
C ILE A 77 11.94 -7.94 13.68
N THR A 78 13.16 -8.39 13.96
CA THR A 78 14.21 -7.54 14.51
C THR A 78 15.07 -6.89 13.44
N MET A 79 15.01 -7.38 12.21
CA MET A 79 15.78 -6.84 11.10
C MET A 79 14.90 -6.79 9.85
N THR A 80 14.70 -5.57 9.36
CA THR A 80 14.01 -5.32 8.09
C THR A 80 14.58 -4.06 7.48
N PRO A 81 14.93 -4.04 6.19
CA PRO A 81 15.54 -2.86 5.57
C PRO A 81 14.57 -1.69 5.47
N LEU A 82 13.28 -1.96 5.27
CA LEU A 82 12.26 -0.92 5.15
C LEU A 82 11.05 -1.25 6.03
N HIS A 83 10.52 -0.23 6.70
CA HIS A 83 9.28 -0.31 7.48
C HIS A 83 8.17 0.42 6.71
N PRO A 84 7.06 -0.26 6.36
CA PRO A 84 6.00 0.37 5.57
C PRO A 84 5.46 1.66 6.17
N GLU A 85 5.16 1.70 7.46
CA GLU A 85 4.67 2.91 8.11
C GLU A 85 5.63 4.08 7.93
N GLU A 86 6.90 3.85 8.22
CA GLU A 86 7.93 4.88 8.12
C GLU A 86 8.14 5.35 6.69
N GLU A 87 8.24 4.42 5.75
CA GLU A 87 8.53 4.74 4.35
C GLU A 87 7.35 5.43 3.66
N LEU A 88 6.11 5.05 3.98
CA LEU A 88 4.93 5.74 3.46
C LEU A 88 4.88 7.20 3.95
N LYS A 89 5.19 7.42 5.22
CA LYS A 89 5.27 8.77 5.79
C LYS A 89 6.36 9.59 5.12
N LYS A 90 7.55 9.02 4.90
CA LYS A 90 8.65 9.68 4.19
C LYS A 90 8.28 10.04 2.75
N ALA A 91 7.51 9.21 2.09
CA ALA A 91 7.04 9.46 0.73
C ALA A 91 5.93 10.53 0.66
N GLY A 92 5.49 11.04 1.80
CA GLY A 92 4.47 12.09 1.87
C GLY A 92 3.04 11.58 1.93
N ALA A 93 2.81 10.27 2.02
CA ALA A 93 1.47 9.72 2.18
C ALA A 93 0.88 10.10 3.55
N LEU A 94 -0.44 10.24 3.59
CA LEU A 94 -1.18 10.48 4.83
C LEU A 94 -1.50 9.13 5.46
N PHE A 95 -0.60 8.64 6.30
CA PHE A 95 -0.69 7.31 6.89
C PHE A 95 -1.77 7.26 7.97
N GLU A 96 -2.64 6.24 7.87
CA GLU A 96 -3.66 5.95 8.87
C GLU A 96 -3.48 4.52 9.36
N ALA A 97 -3.79 4.26 10.61
CA ALA A 97 -3.76 2.91 11.16
C ALA A 97 -4.72 2.80 12.33
N LYS A 98 -5.15 1.56 12.60
CA LYS A 98 -5.86 1.20 13.82
C LYS A 98 -4.94 0.35 14.68
N THR A 99 -5.20 0.33 15.98
CA THR A 99 -4.42 -0.46 16.93
C THR A 99 -5.33 -1.27 17.83
N LYS A 100 -4.81 -2.42 18.27
CA LYS A 100 -5.40 -3.28 19.29
C LYS A 100 -4.27 -3.80 20.17
N PHE A 101 -4.59 -4.70 21.11
CA PHE A 101 -3.57 -5.34 21.94
C PHE A 101 -2.43 -5.92 21.06
N LEU A 102 -2.79 -6.64 19.99
CA LEU A 102 -1.87 -7.02 18.91
C LEU A 102 -2.44 -6.44 17.62
N ASP A 103 -1.64 -5.66 16.90
CA ASP A 103 -2.11 -4.97 15.70
C ASP A 103 -2.54 -5.89 14.56
N GLN A 104 -2.10 -7.15 14.56
CA GLN A 104 -2.60 -8.12 13.57
C GLN A 104 -4.13 -8.29 13.64
N PHE A 105 -4.76 -7.96 14.76
CA PHE A 105 -6.21 -7.99 14.92
C PHE A 105 -6.88 -6.65 14.65
N ALA A 106 -6.12 -5.62 14.35
CA ALA A 106 -6.63 -4.30 14.01
C ALA A 106 -6.80 -4.20 12.49
N TYR A 107 -7.99 -4.55 12.01
CA TYR A 107 -8.29 -4.49 10.57
C TYR A 107 -8.52 -3.04 10.16
N HIS A 108 -7.93 -2.64 9.06
CA HIS A 108 -8.13 -1.30 8.51
C HIS A 108 -7.88 -1.31 7.01
N VAL A 109 -8.77 -0.65 6.27
CA VAL A 109 -8.63 -0.44 4.83
C VAL A 109 -8.82 1.05 4.56
N VAL A 110 -7.93 1.61 3.78
CA VAL A 110 -7.94 3.02 3.41
C VAL A 110 -8.06 3.14 1.90
N VAL A 111 -9.01 3.97 1.45
CA VAL A 111 -9.20 4.34 0.05
C VAL A 111 -8.81 5.80 -0.06
N ASP A 112 -7.93 6.15 -0.99
CA ASP A 112 -7.57 7.54 -1.20
C ASP A 112 -8.73 8.35 -1.80
N ASP A 113 -8.64 9.67 -1.75
CA ASP A 113 -9.74 10.54 -2.17
C ASP A 113 -10.09 10.39 -3.66
N GLU A 114 -9.11 10.01 -4.49
CA GLU A 114 -9.31 9.77 -5.92
C GLU A 114 -9.90 8.39 -6.22
N LYS A 115 -9.97 7.51 -5.22
CA LYS A 115 -10.40 6.11 -5.34
C LYS A 115 -9.54 5.30 -6.32
N ARG A 116 -8.25 5.57 -6.33
CA ARG A 116 -7.29 4.89 -7.21
C ARG A 116 -6.35 3.97 -6.44
N PHE A 117 -6.14 4.23 -5.15
CA PHE A 117 -5.30 3.43 -4.27
C PHE A 117 -6.11 2.89 -3.11
N VAL A 118 -6.09 1.58 -2.94
CA VAL A 118 -6.80 0.88 -1.87
C VAL A 118 -5.77 0.07 -1.08
N THR A 119 -5.54 0.45 0.17
CA THR A 119 -4.51 -0.20 0.99
C THR A 119 -5.12 -0.82 2.23
N GLY A 120 -4.59 -2.00 2.61
CA GLY A 120 -4.97 -2.74 3.81
C GLY A 120 -3.80 -2.80 4.78
N GLN A 121 -4.10 -2.65 6.07
CA GLN A 121 -3.07 -2.52 7.11
C GLN A 121 -2.26 -3.81 7.30
N ASN A 122 -2.90 -4.97 7.20
CA ASN A 122 -2.25 -6.24 7.48
C ASN A 122 -2.91 -7.39 6.71
N GLN A 123 -2.40 -8.60 6.89
CA GLN A 123 -2.90 -9.78 6.21
C GLN A 123 -4.39 -10.06 6.49
N ASN A 124 -4.91 -9.63 7.64
CA ASN A 124 -6.30 -9.82 8.00
C ASN A 124 -7.24 -8.78 7.36
N SER A 125 -6.69 -7.77 6.72
CA SER A 125 -7.43 -6.75 5.97
C SER A 125 -7.62 -7.10 4.49
N GLY A 126 -7.05 -8.22 4.03
CA GLY A 126 -7.00 -8.56 2.60
C GLY A 126 -8.37 -8.73 1.97
N HIS A 127 -9.28 -9.43 2.64
CA HIS A 127 -10.63 -9.65 2.11
C HIS A 127 -11.39 -8.34 1.92
N GLU A 128 -11.38 -7.47 2.93
CA GLU A 128 -12.03 -6.16 2.84
C GLU A 128 -11.38 -5.27 1.79
N THR A 129 -10.05 -5.32 1.66
CA THR A 129 -9.34 -4.57 0.62
C THR A 129 -9.83 -4.98 -0.77
N ALA A 130 -9.94 -6.28 -1.03
CA ALA A 130 -10.45 -6.79 -2.30
C ALA A 130 -11.90 -6.36 -2.54
N GLN A 131 -12.75 -6.44 -1.53
CA GLN A 131 -14.15 -6.01 -1.64
C GLN A 131 -14.26 -4.51 -2.00
N ARG A 132 -13.44 -3.66 -1.40
CA ARG A 132 -13.42 -2.23 -1.69
C ARG A 132 -12.99 -1.96 -3.13
N ILE A 133 -11.99 -2.67 -3.63
CA ILE A 133 -11.54 -2.56 -5.02
C ILE A 133 -12.68 -2.94 -5.97
N MET A 134 -13.31 -4.07 -5.73
CA MET A 134 -14.41 -4.54 -6.59
C MET A 134 -15.59 -3.58 -6.58
N LYS A 135 -15.89 -2.98 -5.43
CA LYS A 135 -16.94 -1.97 -5.32
C LYS A 135 -16.61 -0.73 -6.17
N ILE A 136 -15.38 -0.26 -6.14
CA ILE A 136 -14.94 0.89 -6.94
C ILE A 136 -15.13 0.58 -8.43
N ILE A 137 -14.71 -0.59 -8.89
CA ILE A 137 -14.86 -1.00 -10.28
C ILE A 137 -16.33 -1.07 -10.68
N ALA A 138 -17.18 -1.65 -9.84
CA ALA A 138 -18.62 -1.76 -10.12
C ALA A 138 -19.28 -0.38 -10.22
N GLU A 139 -18.88 0.57 -9.38
CA GLU A 139 -19.45 1.93 -9.39
C GLU A 139 -18.98 2.76 -10.58
N SER A 140 -17.83 2.42 -11.19
CA SER A 140 -17.25 3.16 -12.31
C SER A 140 -17.63 2.61 -13.68
N SER A 141 -18.38 1.51 -13.73
CA SER A 141 -18.84 0.90 -15.01
C SER A 141 -20.22 1.36 -15.45
#